data_586037104e1e25d75ab9a96df349bfe2
#
_entry.id   586037104e1e25d75ab9a96df349bfe2
#
_cell.length_a   1.000
_cell.length_b   1.000
_cell.length_c   1.000
_cell.angle_alpha   90.00
_cell.angle_beta   90.00
_cell.angle_gamma   90.00
#
_symmetry.space_group_name_H-M   'P 1'
#
loop_
_entity.id
_entity.type
_entity.pdbx_description
1 polymer ?
#
loop_
_entity_poly.entity_id
_entity_poly.type
_entity_poly.pdbx_seq_one_letter_code
_entity_poly.pdbx_strand_id
1 'polypeptide(L)'
;NNVSYSLGGHHHFSDQWKLTTNFGLAWRAPHVYELYSNGNELGSGMFVKGDSTMHSERSYKWISSISYSNKVFSARMDGYLQWISGYIYDEPKKETITVISGVYPVFQYKQTPAFFRGMDFDFHFMPINSWDYHLIASFIRANEQTTGNYLPYIPSSRFSHDLSWLHETKSHSKLRLSIRHRFVAKQTRFECLTQIYILRFVAQTLY
;
A
#
# COMPACT_ATOMS: atom_id res chain seq x y z
N ASN A 1 6.49 -8.98 -27.08
CA ASN A 1 7.49 -9.47 -26.16
C ASN A 1 7.40 -8.75 -24.82
N ASN A 2 7.17 -9.51 -23.75
CA ASN A 2 7.06 -8.99 -22.40
C ASN A 2 8.35 -9.34 -21.66
N VAL A 3 9.08 -8.33 -21.21
CA VAL A 3 10.37 -8.48 -20.53
C VAL A 3 10.26 -7.79 -19.17
N SER A 4 10.76 -8.45 -18.13
CA SER A 4 10.93 -7.86 -16.80
C SER A 4 12.41 -7.86 -16.45
N TYR A 5 12.89 -6.78 -15.88
CA TYR A 5 14.26 -6.68 -15.38
C TYR A 5 14.34 -5.78 -14.17
N SER A 6 15.39 -5.93 -13.39
CA SER A 6 15.74 -4.98 -12.34
C SER A 6 17.25 -4.76 -12.30
N LEU A 7 17.64 -3.55 -11.94
CA LEU A 7 19.01 -3.15 -11.71
C LEU A 7 19.07 -2.40 -10.39
N GLY A 8 19.97 -2.83 -9.51
CA GLY A 8 20.15 -2.19 -8.22
C GLY A 8 21.59 -2.07 -7.83
N GLY A 9 21.87 -1.15 -6.93
CA GLY A 9 23.19 -0.94 -6.36
C GLY A 9 23.07 -0.46 -4.92
N HIS A 10 24.16 -0.57 -4.18
CA HIS A 10 24.28 0.00 -2.87
C HIS A 10 25.65 0.64 -2.67
N HIS A 11 25.69 1.62 -1.81
CA HIS A 11 26.93 2.31 -1.43
C HIS A 11 26.96 2.50 0.08
N HIS A 12 28.11 2.19 0.68
CA HIS A 12 28.38 2.47 2.08
C HIS A 12 29.21 3.76 2.18
N PHE A 13 28.63 4.81 2.75
CA PHE A 13 29.35 6.06 3.03
C PHE A 13 30.27 5.90 4.26
N SER A 14 29.86 5.02 5.19
CA SER A 14 30.60 4.61 6.40
C SER A 14 30.05 3.27 6.87
N ASP A 15 30.63 2.72 7.97
CA ASP A 15 30.09 1.51 8.62
C ASP A 15 28.64 1.68 9.12
N GLN A 16 28.20 2.91 9.31
CA GLN A 16 26.89 3.24 9.83
C GLN A 16 25.88 3.62 8.73
N TRP A 17 26.34 4.25 7.63
CA TRP A 17 25.49 4.80 6.60
C TRP A 17 25.51 3.97 5.31
N LYS A 18 24.34 3.60 4.85
CA LYS A 18 24.15 2.85 3.60
C LYS A 18 23.06 3.49 2.76
N LEU A 19 23.35 3.68 1.49
CA LEU A 19 22.38 4.01 0.45
C LEU A 19 22.17 2.76 -0.42
N THR A 20 20.92 2.43 -0.71
CA THR A 20 20.56 1.39 -1.67
C THR A 20 19.59 1.99 -2.67
N THR A 21 19.76 1.70 -3.94
CA THR A 21 18.83 2.11 -5.00
C THR A 21 18.53 0.94 -5.91
N ASN A 22 17.30 0.87 -6.39
CA ASN A 22 16.85 -0.16 -7.33
C ASN A 22 15.88 0.46 -8.34
N PHE A 23 16.07 0.10 -9.59
CA PHE A 23 15.14 0.39 -10.68
C PHE A 23 14.64 -0.92 -11.26
N GLY A 24 13.33 -1.06 -11.44
CA GLY A 24 12.70 -2.26 -11.98
C GLY A 24 11.67 -1.95 -13.05
N LEU A 25 11.61 -2.81 -14.05
CA LEU A 25 10.53 -2.92 -15.01
C LEU A 25 9.85 -4.26 -14.83
N ALA A 26 8.54 -4.24 -14.66
CA ALA A 26 7.71 -5.43 -14.60
C ALA A 26 6.48 -5.25 -15.50
N TRP A 27 5.88 -6.35 -15.90
CA TRP A 27 4.63 -6.37 -16.64
C TRP A 27 3.69 -7.41 -16.03
N ARG A 28 2.38 -7.21 -16.25
CA ARG A 28 1.32 -8.13 -15.86
C ARG A 28 0.27 -8.19 -16.97
N ALA A 29 -0.14 -9.39 -17.37
CA ALA A 29 -1.32 -9.55 -18.18
C ALA A 29 -2.59 -9.30 -17.35
N PRO A 30 -3.67 -8.76 -17.94
CA PRO A 30 -4.95 -8.70 -17.25
C PRO A 30 -5.42 -10.11 -16.86
N HIS A 31 -6.06 -10.22 -15.71
CA HIS A 31 -6.70 -11.46 -15.32
C HIS A 31 -7.97 -11.71 -16.12
N VAL A 32 -8.36 -12.98 -16.26
CA VAL A 32 -9.58 -13.37 -17.01
C VAL A 32 -10.84 -12.68 -16.45
N TYR A 33 -10.92 -12.53 -15.13
CA TYR A 33 -12.06 -11.83 -14.51
C TYR A 33 -12.04 -10.32 -14.76
N GLU A 34 -10.87 -9.69 -14.89
CA GLU A 34 -10.75 -8.25 -15.25
C GLU A 34 -11.27 -8.01 -16.68
N LEU A 35 -11.10 -9.00 -17.58
CA LEU A 35 -11.53 -8.92 -18.97
C LEU A 35 -13.01 -9.29 -19.16
N TYR A 36 -13.49 -10.30 -18.45
CA TYR A 36 -14.75 -10.98 -18.83
C TYR A 36 -15.78 -11.09 -17.71
N SER A 37 -15.55 -10.52 -16.54
CA SER A 37 -16.57 -10.50 -15.48
C SER A 37 -17.84 -9.81 -15.96
N ASN A 38 -18.99 -10.42 -15.68
CA ASN A 38 -20.30 -9.83 -15.86
C ASN A 38 -21.28 -10.51 -14.91
N GLY A 39 -21.21 -10.16 -13.63
CA GLY A 39 -22.02 -10.84 -12.62
C GLY A 39 -21.83 -10.31 -11.22
N ASN A 40 -22.60 -10.88 -10.32
CA ASN A 40 -22.53 -10.57 -8.89
C ASN A 40 -21.32 -11.23 -8.24
N GLU A 41 -20.58 -10.44 -7.52
CA GLU A 41 -19.58 -10.93 -6.59
C GLU A 41 -20.21 -11.04 -5.20
N LEU A 42 -20.56 -12.27 -4.81
CA LEU A 42 -21.34 -12.52 -3.58
C LEU A 42 -20.62 -12.07 -2.31
N GLY A 43 -19.28 -12.13 -2.29
CA GLY A 43 -18.47 -11.74 -1.14
C GLY A 43 -18.42 -10.25 -0.88
N SER A 44 -18.48 -9.43 -1.93
CA SER A 44 -18.38 -7.97 -1.86
C SER A 44 -19.74 -7.26 -1.95
N GLY A 45 -20.78 -7.96 -2.40
CA GLY A 45 -22.09 -7.38 -2.64
C GLY A 45 -22.11 -6.37 -3.80
N MET A 46 -21.27 -6.60 -4.82
CA MET A 46 -21.13 -5.74 -5.99
C MET A 46 -21.48 -6.52 -7.26
N PHE A 47 -21.91 -5.79 -8.30
CA PHE A 47 -22.00 -6.32 -9.66
C PHE A 47 -20.79 -5.83 -10.44
N VAL A 48 -19.96 -6.76 -10.92
CA VAL A 48 -18.67 -6.45 -11.55
C VAL A 48 -18.76 -6.66 -13.05
N LYS A 49 -18.31 -5.67 -13.82
CA LYS A 49 -18.17 -5.72 -15.29
C LYS A 49 -16.69 -5.67 -15.66
N GLY A 50 -16.25 -6.61 -16.48
CA GLY A 50 -14.92 -6.62 -17.09
C GLY A 50 -14.84 -5.71 -18.32
N ASP A 51 -13.63 -5.55 -18.85
CA ASP A 51 -13.38 -4.88 -20.12
C ASP A 51 -12.37 -5.69 -20.95
N SER A 52 -12.86 -6.34 -22.00
CA SER A 52 -12.06 -7.20 -22.89
C SER A 52 -11.04 -6.45 -23.76
N THR A 53 -11.07 -5.12 -23.77
CA THR A 53 -10.14 -4.29 -24.55
C THR A 53 -8.83 -3.98 -23.79
N MET A 54 -8.72 -4.39 -22.53
CA MET A 54 -7.55 -4.14 -21.72
C MET A 54 -6.30 -4.85 -22.22
N HIS A 55 -5.17 -4.21 -22.03
CA HIS A 55 -3.85 -4.70 -22.40
C HIS A 55 -2.97 -4.93 -21.16
N SER A 56 -1.79 -5.54 -21.37
CA SER A 56 -0.85 -5.77 -20.29
C SER A 56 -0.41 -4.47 -19.62
N GLU A 57 -0.41 -4.46 -18.29
CA GLU A 57 0.20 -3.41 -17.50
C GLU A 57 1.72 -3.45 -17.62
N ARG A 58 2.36 -2.28 -17.62
CA ARG A 58 3.81 -2.13 -17.50
C ARG A 58 4.12 -1.17 -16.37
N SER A 59 4.97 -1.61 -15.46
CA SER A 59 5.35 -0.86 -14.27
C SER A 59 6.84 -0.54 -14.29
N TYR A 60 7.18 0.74 -14.18
CA TYR A 60 8.52 1.24 -13.97
C TYR A 60 8.61 1.73 -12.54
N LYS A 61 9.43 1.10 -11.71
CA LYS A 61 9.55 1.44 -10.30
C LYS A 61 10.98 1.77 -9.93
N TRP A 62 11.15 2.91 -9.30
CA TRP A 62 12.41 3.32 -8.68
C TRP A 62 12.22 3.38 -7.17
N ILE A 63 13.13 2.75 -6.42
CA ILE A 63 13.17 2.77 -4.96
C ILE A 63 14.57 3.18 -4.55
N SER A 64 14.66 4.12 -3.60
CA SER A 64 15.90 4.45 -2.92
C SER A 64 15.70 4.41 -1.42
N SER A 65 16.64 3.77 -0.74
CA SER A 65 16.64 3.57 0.71
C SER A 65 17.91 4.16 1.30
N ILE A 66 17.78 5.03 2.28
CA ILE A 66 18.90 5.45 3.11
C ILE A 66 18.73 4.83 4.50
N SER A 67 19.78 4.22 5.01
CA SER A 67 19.77 3.61 6.35
C SER A 67 20.98 4.04 7.14
N TYR A 68 20.72 4.25 8.42
CA TYR A 68 21.72 4.49 9.45
C TYR A 68 21.56 3.46 10.55
N SER A 69 22.67 2.93 11.08
CA SER A 69 22.62 2.00 12.19
C SER A 69 23.84 2.16 13.10
N ASN A 70 23.58 2.21 14.39
CA ASN A 70 24.60 2.11 15.43
C ASN A 70 24.11 1.18 16.55
N LYS A 71 24.84 1.12 17.69
CA LYS A 71 24.50 0.24 18.83
C LYS A 71 23.21 0.64 19.56
N VAL A 72 22.77 1.89 19.45
CA VAL A 72 21.67 2.47 20.21
C VAL A 72 20.42 2.64 19.36
N PHE A 73 20.57 3.03 18.09
CA PHE A 73 19.43 3.20 17.20
C PHE A 73 19.75 2.83 15.76
N SER A 74 18.72 2.46 15.04
CA SER A 74 18.73 2.35 13.58
C SER A 74 17.57 3.13 12.98
N ALA A 75 17.81 3.71 11.81
CA ALA A 75 16.80 4.43 11.05
C ALA A 75 16.91 4.04 9.58
N ARG A 76 15.77 3.81 8.94
CA ARG A 76 15.68 3.57 7.51
C ARG A 76 14.56 4.40 6.92
N MET A 77 14.84 5.02 5.80
CA MET A 77 13.86 5.75 5.00
C MET A 77 13.90 5.21 3.57
N ASP A 78 12.76 4.73 3.09
CA ASP A 78 12.57 4.25 1.74
C ASP A 78 11.67 5.25 0.99
N GLY A 79 12.17 5.81 -0.10
CA GLY A 79 11.40 6.61 -1.03
C GLY A 79 11.18 5.83 -2.32
N TYR A 80 9.97 5.91 -2.92
CA TYR A 80 9.70 5.25 -4.17
C TYR A 80 8.81 6.04 -5.11
N LEU A 81 9.08 5.88 -6.39
CA LEU A 81 8.29 6.38 -7.50
C LEU A 81 7.96 5.21 -8.42
N GLN A 82 6.71 5.15 -8.88
CA GLN A 82 6.27 4.08 -9.76
C GLN A 82 5.32 4.62 -10.82
N TRP A 83 5.64 4.41 -12.06
CA TRP A 83 4.82 4.71 -13.22
C TRP A 83 4.24 3.41 -13.74
N ILE A 84 2.92 3.35 -13.90
CA ILE A 84 2.25 2.18 -14.44
C ILE A 84 1.51 2.61 -15.70
N SER A 85 1.93 2.07 -16.83
CA SER A 85 1.17 2.19 -18.07
C SER A 85 0.08 1.14 -18.07
N GLY A 86 -1.16 1.62 -18.06
CA GLY A 86 -2.33 0.74 -18.05
C GLY A 86 -2.63 0.07 -16.72
N TYR A 87 -2.60 0.81 -15.62
CA TYR A 87 -3.04 0.34 -14.30
C TYR A 87 -4.51 -0.06 -14.33
N ILE A 88 -4.81 -1.28 -13.90
CA ILE A 88 -6.17 -1.85 -13.90
C ILE A 88 -6.74 -1.77 -12.49
N TYR A 89 -7.94 -1.22 -12.38
CA TYR A 89 -8.72 -1.16 -11.14
C TYR A 89 -10.21 -1.19 -11.45
N ASP A 90 -11.02 -1.52 -10.46
CA ASP A 90 -12.48 -1.45 -10.53
C ASP A 90 -12.96 -0.05 -10.13
N GLU A 91 -13.66 0.61 -11.04
CA GLU A 91 -14.24 1.93 -10.85
C GLU A 91 -15.72 1.81 -10.49
N PRO A 92 -16.17 2.39 -9.35
CA PRO A 92 -17.58 2.44 -9.01
C PRO A 92 -18.35 3.31 -10.03
N LYS A 93 -19.44 2.79 -10.58
CA LYS A 93 -20.34 3.52 -11.47
C LYS A 93 -21.51 4.12 -10.67
N LYS A 94 -22.12 5.18 -11.20
CA LYS A 94 -23.33 5.82 -10.61
C LYS A 94 -24.61 4.99 -10.79
N GLU A 95 -24.50 3.78 -11.30
CA GLU A 95 -25.62 2.91 -11.61
C GLU A 95 -25.72 1.74 -10.65
N THR A 96 -26.91 1.23 -10.48
CA THR A 96 -27.19 -0.03 -9.80
C THR A 96 -27.85 -1.00 -10.78
N ILE A 97 -27.68 -2.29 -10.56
CA ILE A 97 -28.34 -3.33 -11.33
C ILE A 97 -29.21 -4.17 -10.41
N THR A 98 -30.45 -4.46 -10.86
CA THR A 98 -31.35 -5.36 -10.16
C THR A 98 -31.30 -6.73 -10.79
N VAL A 99 -31.00 -7.73 -9.97
CA VAL A 99 -30.99 -9.15 -10.35
C VAL A 99 -31.87 -9.92 -9.35
N ILE A 100 -32.13 -11.19 -9.59
CA ILE A 100 -33.00 -12.03 -8.74
C ILE A 100 -32.57 -11.99 -7.25
N SER A 101 -31.26 -11.90 -7.01
CA SER A 101 -30.70 -11.89 -5.64
C SER A 101 -30.67 -10.52 -4.96
N GLY A 102 -31.10 -9.43 -5.65
CA GLY A 102 -31.15 -8.09 -5.08
C GLY A 102 -30.69 -6.97 -6.00
N VAL A 103 -30.49 -5.78 -5.41
CA VAL A 103 -29.97 -4.60 -6.09
C VAL A 103 -28.52 -4.38 -5.70
N TYR A 104 -27.63 -4.28 -6.67
CA TYR A 104 -26.20 -4.19 -6.49
C TYR A 104 -25.62 -2.93 -7.14
N PRO A 105 -24.67 -2.24 -6.49
CA PRO A 105 -23.87 -1.21 -7.14
C PRO A 105 -22.99 -1.82 -8.23
N VAL A 106 -22.84 -1.12 -9.34
CA VAL A 106 -22.02 -1.58 -10.47
C VAL A 106 -20.61 -1.05 -10.35
N PHE A 107 -19.64 -1.96 -10.48
CA PHE A 107 -18.21 -1.66 -10.63
C PHE A 107 -17.76 -2.15 -12.00
N GLN A 108 -16.97 -1.34 -12.67
CA GLN A 108 -16.41 -1.70 -13.97
C GLN A 108 -14.89 -1.60 -13.93
N TYR A 109 -14.22 -2.65 -14.38
CA TYR A 109 -12.78 -2.59 -14.58
C TYR A 109 -12.42 -1.52 -15.59
N LYS A 110 -11.41 -0.72 -15.22
CA LYS A 110 -10.88 0.39 -16.02
C LYS A 110 -9.37 0.29 -16.06
N GLN A 111 -8.80 0.67 -17.19
CA GLN A 111 -7.37 0.74 -17.39
C GLN A 111 -6.94 2.20 -17.61
N THR A 112 -5.94 2.68 -16.84
CA THR A 112 -5.45 4.06 -16.92
C THR A 112 -3.96 4.16 -16.66
N PRO A 113 -3.24 5.13 -17.23
CA PRO A 113 -1.89 5.43 -16.80
C PRO A 113 -1.90 6.01 -15.38
N ALA A 114 -1.09 5.44 -14.49
CA ALA A 114 -1.06 5.77 -13.08
C ALA A 114 0.35 6.12 -12.58
N PHE A 115 0.41 7.03 -11.62
CA PHE A 115 1.63 7.41 -10.94
C PHE A 115 1.51 7.24 -9.44
N PHE A 116 2.36 6.40 -8.88
CA PHE A 116 2.46 6.13 -7.45
C PHE A 116 3.74 6.78 -6.90
N ARG A 117 3.64 7.36 -5.72
CA ARG A 117 4.77 7.89 -4.96
C ARG A 117 4.54 7.65 -3.49
N GLY A 118 5.60 7.33 -2.79
CA GLY A 118 5.47 7.08 -1.37
C GLY A 118 6.79 7.12 -0.64
N MET A 119 6.68 7.09 0.67
CA MET A 119 7.81 7.08 1.58
C MET A 119 7.43 6.25 2.80
N ASP A 120 8.31 5.33 3.16
CA ASP A 120 8.23 4.55 4.38
C ASP A 120 9.40 4.92 5.29
N PHE A 121 9.13 5.00 6.57
CA PHE A 121 10.12 5.30 7.59
C PHE A 121 10.05 4.24 8.68
N ASP A 122 11.19 3.71 9.06
CA ASP A 122 11.39 2.73 10.12
C ASP A 122 12.47 3.25 11.05
N PHE A 123 12.14 3.41 12.32
CA PHE A 123 13.06 3.90 13.35
C PHE A 123 13.00 3.00 14.57
N HIS A 124 14.13 2.48 14.95
CA HIS A 124 14.29 1.60 16.10
C HIS A 124 15.31 2.18 17.07
N PHE A 125 14.94 2.29 18.35
CA PHE A 125 15.75 2.92 19.38
C PHE A 125 15.81 2.06 20.64
N MET A 126 17.02 1.64 21.01
CA MET A 126 17.32 0.83 22.18
C MET A 126 18.39 1.51 23.03
N PRO A 127 18.02 2.52 23.87
CA PRO A 127 18.98 3.26 24.69
C PRO A 127 19.69 2.38 25.70
N ILE A 128 19.01 1.37 26.21
CA ILE A 128 19.50 0.32 27.12
C ILE A 128 18.80 -1.00 26.77
N ASN A 129 19.39 -2.12 27.17
CA ASN A 129 18.87 -3.46 26.82
C ASN A 129 17.44 -3.75 27.31
N SER A 130 16.95 -2.96 28.28
CA SER A 130 15.59 -3.12 28.83
C SER A 130 14.51 -2.36 28.09
N TRP A 131 14.85 -1.39 27.24
CA TRP A 131 13.87 -0.56 26.53
C TRP A 131 14.07 -0.64 25.04
N ASP A 132 12.98 -0.86 24.36
CA ASP A 132 12.91 -0.99 22.90
C ASP A 132 11.74 -0.13 22.39
N TYR A 133 12.05 0.87 21.57
CA TYR A 133 11.07 1.73 20.92
C TYR A 133 11.19 1.58 19.42
N HIS A 134 10.05 1.28 18.77
CA HIS A 134 9.96 1.12 17.33
C HIS A 134 8.87 2.03 16.77
N LEU A 135 9.23 2.85 15.79
CA LEU A 135 8.33 3.74 15.07
C LEU A 135 8.33 3.38 13.59
N ILE A 136 7.16 3.11 13.05
CA ILE A 136 6.95 2.92 11.61
C ILE A 136 5.99 3.98 11.12
N ALA A 137 6.34 4.65 10.01
CA ALA A 137 5.47 5.59 9.32
C ALA A 137 5.39 5.23 7.85
N SER A 138 4.21 5.36 7.23
CA SER A 138 3.99 5.00 5.84
C SER A 138 3.10 6.04 5.16
N PHE A 139 3.56 6.53 4.02
CA PHE A 139 2.90 7.54 3.20
C PHE A 139 2.85 7.05 1.76
N ILE A 140 1.66 6.99 1.17
CA ILE A 140 1.49 6.65 -0.24
C ILE A 140 0.46 7.56 -0.87
N ARG A 141 0.71 7.94 -2.12
CA ARG A 141 -0.24 8.63 -3.01
C ARG A 141 -0.19 8.01 -4.39
N ALA A 142 -1.35 7.89 -5.00
CA ALA A 142 -1.44 7.46 -6.38
C ALA A 142 -2.48 8.30 -7.12
N ASN A 143 -2.13 8.72 -8.33
CA ASN A 143 -2.95 9.54 -9.18
C ASN A 143 -3.05 8.92 -10.58
N GLU A 144 -4.22 9.03 -11.18
CA GLU A 144 -4.40 8.86 -12.61
C GLU A 144 -3.66 9.99 -13.34
N GLN A 145 -2.81 9.66 -14.30
CA GLN A 145 -1.99 10.67 -14.98
C GLN A 145 -2.79 11.52 -15.96
N THR A 146 -3.89 10.99 -16.51
CA THR A 146 -4.70 11.69 -17.50
C THR A 146 -5.55 12.79 -16.89
N THR A 147 -6.16 12.54 -15.74
CA THR A 147 -7.10 13.45 -15.06
C THR A 147 -6.49 14.15 -13.86
N GLY A 148 -5.40 13.61 -13.30
CA GLY A 148 -4.82 14.04 -12.04
C GLY A 148 -5.58 13.56 -10.79
N ASN A 149 -6.70 12.87 -10.96
CA ASN A 149 -7.54 12.39 -9.88
C ASN A 149 -6.82 11.33 -9.04
N TYR A 150 -7.18 11.25 -7.76
CA TYR A 150 -6.68 10.19 -6.88
C TYR A 150 -7.27 8.84 -7.27
N LEU A 151 -6.42 7.82 -7.29
CA LEU A 151 -6.87 6.45 -7.49
C LEU A 151 -7.61 5.95 -6.24
N PRO A 152 -8.67 5.13 -6.41
CA PRO A 152 -9.37 4.49 -5.30
C PRO A 152 -8.47 3.47 -4.58
N TYR A 153 -8.89 3.03 -3.39
CA TYR A 153 -8.25 1.97 -2.58
C TYR A 153 -6.81 2.25 -2.13
N ILE A 154 -6.30 3.48 -2.30
CA ILE A 154 -4.97 3.84 -1.83
C ILE A 154 -5.03 4.11 -0.33
N PRO A 155 -4.24 3.41 0.49
CA PRO A 155 -4.27 3.58 1.94
C PRO A 155 -3.96 5.01 2.38
N SER A 156 -4.58 5.44 3.47
CA SER A 156 -4.22 6.69 4.13
C SER A 156 -2.86 6.57 4.84
N SER A 157 -2.25 7.71 5.14
CA SER A 157 -1.02 7.76 5.92
C SER A 157 -1.22 7.12 7.29
N ARG A 158 -0.23 6.38 7.75
CA ARG A 158 -0.30 5.63 8.99
C ARG A 158 1.01 5.72 9.77
N PHE A 159 0.88 5.71 11.10
CA PHE A 159 1.97 5.68 12.05
C PHE A 159 1.73 4.56 13.05
N SER A 160 2.77 3.86 13.42
CA SER A 160 2.71 2.81 14.46
C SER A 160 3.85 3.03 15.42
N HIS A 161 3.54 3.08 16.71
CA HIS A 161 4.49 3.16 17.80
C HIS A 161 4.42 1.86 18.60
N ASP A 162 5.54 1.30 18.90
CA ASP A 162 5.69 0.10 19.73
C ASP A 162 6.74 0.39 20.80
N LEU A 163 6.34 0.40 22.05
CA LEU A 163 7.23 0.57 23.20
C LEU A 163 7.23 -0.72 24.01
N SER A 164 8.38 -1.33 24.14
CA SER A 164 8.57 -2.57 24.88
C SER A 164 9.56 -2.36 26.02
N TRP A 165 9.23 -2.94 27.16
CA TRP A 165 10.13 -3.04 28.29
C TRP A 165 10.41 -4.51 28.60
N LEU A 166 11.69 -4.85 28.73
CA LEU A 166 12.17 -6.19 29.02
C LEU A 166 12.80 -6.20 30.40
N HIS A 167 12.32 -7.06 31.27
CA HIS A 167 12.93 -7.32 32.58
C HIS A 167 13.42 -8.77 32.63
N GLU A 168 14.68 -8.95 32.97
CA GLU A 168 15.27 -10.27 33.19
C GLU A 168 15.57 -10.44 34.67
N THR A 169 14.98 -11.46 35.29
CA THR A 169 15.19 -11.82 36.70
C THR A 169 16.47 -12.63 36.88
N LYS A 170 17.02 -12.61 38.07
CA LYS A 170 18.23 -13.40 38.43
C LYS A 170 18.07 -14.90 38.15
N SER A 171 16.86 -15.42 38.11
CA SER A 171 16.53 -16.81 37.74
C SER A 171 16.43 -17.07 36.25
N HIS A 172 16.90 -16.15 35.37
CA HIS A 172 16.81 -16.21 33.91
C HIS A 172 15.37 -16.18 33.35
N SER A 173 14.39 -15.86 34.18
CA SER A 173 13.02 -15.62 33.68
C SER A 173 12.94 -14.24 33.04
N LYS A 174 12.27 -14.15 31.86
CA LYS A 174 12.13 -12.91 31.09
C LYS A 174 10.67 -12.46 31.09
N LEU A 175 10.42 -11.23 31.50
CA LEU A 175 9.13 -10.57 31.39
C LEU A 175 9.24 -9.46 30.34
N ARG A 176 8.36 -9.49 29.33
CA ARG A 176 8.24 -8.42 28.34
C ARG A 176 6.87 -7.79 28.48
N LEU A 177 6.82 -6.48 28.64
CA LEU A 177 5.62 -5.66 28.55
C LEU A 177 5.74 -4.78 27.32
N SER A 178 4.67 -4.77 26.47
CA SER A 178 4.68 -3.99 25.25
C SER A 178 3.37 -3.22 25.09
N ILE A 179 3.49 -1.98 24.66
CA ILE A 179 2.34 -1.12 24.28
C ILE A 179 2.51 -0.77 22.83
N ARG A 180 1.49 -1.12 22.01
CA ARG A 180 1.43 -0.76 20.59
C ARG A 180 0.29 0.21 20.35
N HIS A 181 0.60 1.34 19.75
CA HIS A 181 -0.38 2.30 19.29
C HIS A 181 -0.25 2.48 17.78
N ARG A 182 -1.40 2.44 17.06
CA ARG A 182 -1.47 2.71 15.63
C ARG A 182 -2.43 3.85 15.37
N PHE A 183 -1.93 4.85 14.66
CA PHE A 183 -2.71 5.96 14.13
C PHE A 183 -2.85 5.82 12.63
N VAL A 184 -4.08 5.94 12.12
CA VAL A 184 -4.40 5.96 10.69
C VAL A 184 -5.07 7.30 10.40
N ALA A 185 -4.47 8.09 9.51
CA ALA A 185 -5.02 9.38 9.15
C ALA A 185 -6.35 9.22 8.40
N LYS A 186 -7.24 10.22 8.52
CA LYS A 186 -8.48 10.25 7.76
C LYS A 186 -8.19 10.20 6.26
N GLN A 187 -8.89 9.31 5.54
CA GLN A 187 -8.83 9.28 4.08
C GLN A 187 -9.69 10.42 3.53
N THR A 188 -9.04 11.35 2.84
CA THR A 188 -9.68 12.52 2.21
C THR A 188 -9.46 12.56 0.70
N ARG A 189 -8.77 11.55 0.16
CA ARG A 189 -8.33 11.49 -1.24
C ARG A 189 -9.16 10.46 -2.00
N PHE A 190 -10.37 10.87 -2.34
CA PHE A 190 -11.29 10.08 -3.16
C PHE A 190 -12.18 11.04 -3.96
N GLU A 191 -12.70 10.60 -5.09
CA GLU A 191 -13.77 11.31 -5.78
C GLU A 191 -15.07 11.18 -5.00
N CYS A 192 -15.93 12.20 -5.11
CA CYS A 192 -17.21 12.31 -4.37
C CYS A 192 -18.13 11.08 -4.54
N LEU A 193 -17.97 10.33 -5.63
CA LEU A 193 -18.73 9.11 -5.90
C LEU A 193 -18.31 7.92 -5.03
N THR A 194 -17.04 7.88 -4.63
CA THR A 194 -16.46 6.82 -3.81
C THR A 194 -16.84 6.98 -2.33
N GLN A 195 -17.24 8.19 -1.91
CA GLN A 195 -17.58 8.50 -0.50
C GLN A 195 -18.70 7.63 0.06
N ILE A 196 -19.72 7.36 -0.74
CA ILE A 196 -20.92 6.61 -0.29
C ILE A 196 -20.59 5.14 0.00
N TYR A 197 -19.65 4.56 -0.74
CA TYR A 197 -19.31 3.14 -0.62
C TYR A 197 -18.23 2.86 0.43
N ILE A 198 -17.27 3.76 0.62
CA ILE A 198 -16.21 3.61 1.62
C ILE A 198 -16.78 3.68 3.05
N LEU A 199 -17.80 4.48 3.31
CA LEU A 199 -18.46 4.55 4.63
C LEU A 199 -19.09 3.22 5.04
N ARG A 200 -19.56 2.39 4.11
CA ARG A 200 -20.06 1.04 4.40
C ARG A 200 -18.94 0.03 4.69
N PHE A 201 -17.80 0.14 4.00
CA PHE A 201 -16.69 -0.79 4.18
C PHE A 201 -15.97 -0.60 5.53
N VAL A 202 -15.80 0.65 5.98
CA VAL A 202 -15.17 0.96 7.28
C VAL A 202 -16.06 0.52 8.44
N ALA A 203 -17.38 0.55 8.29
CA ALA A 203 -18.31 0.08 9.32
C ALA A 203 -18.32 -1.46 9.49
N GLN A 204 -17.88 -2.23 8.47
CA GLN A 204 -17.81 -3.70 8.54
C GLN A 204 -16.46 -4.22 9.08
N THR A 205 -15.42 -3.39 9.15
CA THR A 205 -14.09 -3.79 9.64
C THR A 205 -13.86 -3.45 11.12
N LEU A 206 -14.85 -2.89 11.80
CA LEU A 206 -14.79 -2.51 13.23
C LEU A 206 -15.55 -3.47 14.16
N TYR A 207 -15.87 -4.70 13.70
CA TYR A 207 -16.41 -5.78 14.55
C TYR A 207 -15.43 -6.93 14.66
#